data_4cb8ecc685a9c2f1b88f57185dcb5ee9
#
_entry.id   4cb8ecc685a9c2f1b88f57185dcb5ee9
#
_cell.length_a   1.000
_cell.length_b   1.000
_cell.length_c   1.000
_cell.angle_alpha   90.00
_cell.angle_beta   90.00
_cell.angle_gamma   90.00
#
_symmetry.space_group_name_H-M   'P 1'
#
loop_
_entity.id
_entity.type
_entity.pdbx_description
1 polymer ?
#
loop_
_entity_poly.entity_id
_entity_poly.type
_entity_poly.pdbx_seq_one_letter_code
_entity_poly.pdbx_strand_id
1 'polypeptide(L)'
;MTQQTVLQISPREVTGKATKRLRKSGIIPANISGHNEKSQTVQVEALAFEALKRAHAATSIITLRLSGSDRVQTALVRRVQRDPRSGKILHIDFSRVSLSERITMKVPVRFVGEAPAVKNEGGVLLHLLDTVEVECTASDIVDFLEVDISLLTEIDSILHAEDAKLPANFTLITDPNEGIAKVAATRAEKAEEAAEAAEEAAAAEAPAAAETSEETTAE
;
A
#
# COMPACT_ATOMS: atom_id res chain seq x y z
N MET A 1 -16.18 -4.74 -17.33
CA MET A 1 -17.57 -4.50 -16.86
C MET A 1 -17.48 -4.19 -15.37
N THR A 2 -17.65 -2.93 -15.00
CA THR A 2 -17.57 -2.47 -13.59
C THR A 2 -18.79 -3.01 -12.85
N GLN A 3 -18.61 -3.96 -11.98
CA GLN A 3 -19.71 -4.46 -11.13
C GLN A 3 -20.09 -3.35 -10.16
N GLN A 4 -21.27 -2.75 -10.37
CA GLN A 4 -21.83 -1.76 -9.45
C GLN A 4 -22.24 -2.50 -8.16
N THR A 5 -21.41 -2.45 -7.16
CA THR A 5 -21.69 -3.06 -5.86
C THR A 5 -22.63 -2.15 -5.07
N VAL A 6 -23.84 -2.65 -4.75
CA VAL A 6 -24.84 -1.90 -3.99
C VAL A 6 -24.69 -2.17 -2.50
N LEU A 7 -24.53 -1.13 -1.70
CA LEU A 7 -24.47 -1.19 -0.24
C LEU A 7 -25.69 -0.51 0.38
N GLN A 8 -26.44 -1.23 1.21
CA GLN A 8 -27.56 -0.65 1.96
C GLN A 8 -27.02 0.11 3.17
N ILE A 9 -27.49 1.33 3.36
CA ILE A 9 -27.13 2.21 4.46
C ILE A 9 -28.39 2.74 5.14
N SER A 10 -28.31 3.04 6.44
CA SER A 10 -29.41 3.65 7.20
C SER A 10 -28.98 4.99 7.77
N PRO A 11 -29.87 5.98 7.90
CA PRO A 11 -29.54 7.22 8.59
C PRO A 11 -29.21 6.92 10.07
N ARG A 12 -28.23 7.65 10.61
CA ARG A 12 -27.79 7.47 11.99
C ARG A 12 -28.16 8.69 12.84
N GLU A 13 -28.98 8.44 13.87
CA GLU A 13 -29.35 9.46 14.86
C GLU A 13 -28.41 9.43 16.09
N VAL A 14 -27.82 8.27 16.39
CA VAL A 14 -26.98 8.07 17.56
C VAL A 14 -25.59 8.64 17.35
N THR A 15 -25.18 9.57 18.24
CA THR A 15 -23.87 10.23 18.21
C THR A 15 -23.13 10.07 19.53
N GLY A 16 -21.84 10.47 19.54
CA GLY A 16 -21.00 10.48 20.73
C GLY A 16 -20.70 9.11 21.32
N LYS A 17 -20.69 8.98 22.64
CA LYS A 17 -20.31 7.76 23.37
C LYS A 17 -21.21 6.55 23.08
N ALA A 18 -22.45 6.79 22.68
CA ALA A 18 -23.42 5.73 22.40
C ALA A 18 -23.07 4.93 21.12
N THR A 19 -22.23 5.43 20.22
CA THR A 19 -21.73 4.69 19.04
C THR A 19 -20.95 3.43 19.40
N LYS A 20 -20.41 3.34 20.65
CA LYS A 20 -19.77 2.11 21.15
C LYS A 20 -20.76 0.94 21.25
N ARG A 21 -22.05 1.22 21.53
CA ARG A 21 -23.10 0.20 21.58
C ARG A 21 -23.43 -0.30 20.17
N LEU A 22 -23.52 0.62 19.17
CA LEU A 22 -23.73 0.26 17.77
C LEU A 22 -22.64 -0.70 17.24
N ARG A 23 -21.37 -0.41 17.54
CA ARG A 23 -20.28 -1.30 17.13
C ARG A 23 -20.34 -2.68 17.79
N LYS A 24 -20.86 -2.77 19.02
CA LYS A 24 -21.07 -4.06 19.69
C LYS A 24 -22.20 -4.88 19.04
N SER A 25 -23.23 -4.24 18.47
CA SER A 25 -24.31 -4.89 17.74
C SER A 25 -23.97 -5.16 16.26
N GLY A 26 -22.71 -4.97 15.82
CA GLY A 26 -22.30 -5.24 14.46
C GLY A 26 -22.63 -4.12 13.46
N ILE A 27 -22.95 -2.91 13.95
CA ILE A 27 -23.26 -1.76 13.11
C ILE A 27 -22.08 -0.79 13.15
N ILE A 28 -21.58 -0.40 11.98
CA ILE A 28 -20.45 0.52 11.82
C ILE A 28 -21.01 1.93 11.56
N PRO A 29 -20.63 2.94 12.36
CA PRO A 29 -20.94 4.33 12.04
C PRO A 29 -20.12 4.77 10.81
N ALA A 30 -20.75 5.52 9.93
CA ALA A 30 -20.12 6.06 8.73
C ALA A 30 -20.60 7.47 8.45
N ASN A 31 -19.85 8.20 7.63
CA ASN A 31 -20.22 9.51 7.13
C ASN A 31 -20.10 9.53 5.61
N ILE A 32 -21.00 10.28 4.95
CA ILE A 32 -20.95 10.56 3.53
C ILE A 32 -20.66 12.04 3.39
N SER A 33 -19.56 12.41 2.73
CA SER A 33 -19.15 13.80 2.50
C SER A 33 -18.79 13.98 1.02
N GLY A 34 -18.55 15.22 0.62
CA GLY A 34 -18.12 15.56 -0.74
C GLY A 34 -19.22 16.17 -1.60
N HIS A 35 -18.83 16.65 -2.79
CA HIS A 35 -19.69 17.23 -3.81
C HIS A 35 -20.48 18.46 -3.33
N ASN A 36 -19.85 19.34 -2.51
CA ASN A 36 -20.44 20.56 -1.94
C ASN A 36 -21.78 20.38 -1.19
N GLU A 37 -22.19 19.14 -0.92
CA GLU A 37 -23.38 18.86 -0.13
C GLU A 37 -23.04 18.69 1.35
N LYS A 38 -24.04 18.91 2.21
CA LYS A 38 -23.89 18.68 3.66
C LYS A 38 -23.52 17.23 3.94
N SER A 39 -22.55 17.03 4.83
CA SER A 39 -22.18 15.70 5.31
C SER A 39 -23.39 15.00 5.95
N GLN A 40 -23.61 13.74 5.59
CA GLN A 40 -24.69 12.90 6.12
C GLN A 40 -24.10 11.83 7.04
N THR A 41 -24.69 11.71 8.23
CA THR A 41 -24.33 10.65 9.17
C THR A 41 -25.16 9.41 8.88
N VAL A 42 -24.48 8.31 8.61
CA VAL A 42 -25.10 7.03 8.26
C VAL A 42 -24.53 5.88 9.09
N GLN A 43 -25.15 4.75 9.00
CA GLN A 43 -24.69 3.52 9.60
C GLN A 43 -24.79 2.36 8.60
N VAL A 44 -23.85 1.43 8.70
CA VAL A 44 -23.67 0.31 7.79
C VAL A 44 -23.56 -0.98 8.59
N GLU A 45 -24.09 -2.06 8.09
CA GLU A 45 -23.90 -3.38 8.68
C GLU A 45 -22.48 -3.88 8.44
N ALA A 46 -21.80 -4.36 9.49
CA ALA A 46 -20.40 -4.78 9.43
C ALA A 46 -20.20 -5.95 8.45
N LEU A 47 -21.09 -6.93 8.47
CA LEU A 47 -21.02 -8.11 7.60
C LEU A 47 -21.14 -7.74 6.12
N ALA A 48 -22.08 -6.84 5.80
CA ALA A 48 -22.28 -6.36 4.43
C ALA A 48 -21.05 -5.62 3.90
N PHE A 49 -20.43 -4.76 4.74
CA PHE A 49 -19.22 -4.04 4.35
C PHE A 49 -17.99 -4.95 4.25
N GLU A 50 -17.85 -5.94 5.13
CA GLU A 50 -16.75 -6.92 5.04
C GLU A 50 -16.87 -7.82 3.80
N ALA A 51 -18.08 -8.20 3.42
CA ALA A 51 -18.33 -8.94 2.18
C ALA A 51 -17.93 -8.12 0.96
N LEU A 52 -18.31 -6.84 0.93
CA LEU A 52 -17.91 -5.88 -0.10
C LEU A 52 -16.39 -5.74 -0.20
N LYS A 53 -15.70 -5.64 0.94
CA LYS A 53 -14.25 -5.54 0.98
C LYS A 53 -13.54 -6.79 0.45
N ARG A 54 -14.07 -7.99 0.75
CA ARG A 54 -13.51 -9.26 0.23
C ARG A 54 -13.62 -9.35 -1.28
N ALA A 55 -14.67 -8.78 -1.86
CA ALA A 55 -14.85 -8.69 -3.31
C ALA A 55 -13.94 -7.64 -3.98
N HIS A 56 -12.95 -7.07 -3.27
CA HIS A 56 -12.07 -5.97 -3.71
C HIS A 56 -12.80 -4.69 -4.16
N ALA A 57 -14.11 -4.62 -3.94
CA ALA A 57 -14.92 -3.46 -4.31
C ALA A 57 -14.74 -2.25 -3.37
N ALA A 58 -13.85 -2.31 -2.37
CA ALA A 58 -13.62 -1.20 -1.45
C ALA A 58 -12.85 -0.03 -2.08
N THR A 59 -12.15 -0.28 -3.18
CA THR A 59 -11.46 0.75 -3.99
C THR A 59 -12.34 1.23 -5.13
N SER A 60 -13.34 0.43 -5.51
CA SER A 60 -14.29 0.70 -6.60
C SER A 60 -15.41 1.66 -6.18
N ILE A 61 -16.13 2.16 -7.18
CA ILE A 61 -17.35 2.94 -6.97
C ILE A 61 -18.44 2.07 -6.37
N ILE A 62 -18.99 2.54 -5.26
CA ILE A 62 -20.07 1.88 -4.55
C ILE A 62 -21.35 2.67 -4.71
N THR A 63 -22.43 1.96 -5.03
CA THR A 63 -23.77 2.53 -5.05
C THR A 63 -24.38 2.41 -3.66
N LEU A 64 -24.55 3.53 -2.97
CA LEU A 64 -25.17 3.61 -1.64
C LEU A 64 -26.66 3.76 -1.79
N ARG A 65 -27.43 2.83 -1.23
CA ARG A 65 -28.90 2.92 -1.16
C ARG A 65 -29.31 3.25 0.27
N LEU A 66 -29.96 4.40 0.45
CA LEU A 66 -30.44 4.82 1.75
C LEU A 66 -31.75 4.10 2.10
N SER A 67 -31.77 3.39 3.24
CA SER A 67 -32.99 2.75 3.75
C SER A 67 -34.04 3.83 4.08
N GLY A 68 -35.25 3.69 3.49
CA GLY A 68 -36.33 4.64 3.67
C GLY A 68 -36.42 5.76 2.62
N SER A 69 -35.51 5.78 1.64
CA SER A 69 -35.66 6.64 0.46
C SER A 69 -35.11 5.94 -0.78
N ASP A 70 -35.70 6.17 -1.94
CA ASP A 70 -35.21 5.66 -3.23
C ASP A 70 -33.96 6.40 -3.73
N ARG A 71 -33.34 7.21 -2.87
CA ARG A 71 -32.14 7.93 -3.25
C ARG A 71 -30.95 6.98 -3.33
N VAL A 72 -30.39 6.91 -4.51
CA VAL A 72 -29.17 6.20 -4.80
C VAL A 72 -28.04 7.24 -4.92
N GLN A 73 -26.95 7.04 -4.19
CA GLN A 73 -25.78 7.91 -4.23
C GLN A 73 -24.56 7.13 -4.64
N THR A 74 -23.80 7.66 -5.57
CA THR A 74 -22.51 7.10 -5.96
C THR A 74 -21.42 7.63 -5.04
N ALA A 75 -20.69 6.74 -4.42
CA ALA A 75 -19.65 7.11 -3.48
C ALA A 75 -18.44 6.19 -3.58
N LEU A 76 -17.29 6.73 -3.16
CA LEU A 76 -16.04 6.00 -2.99
C LEU A 76 -15.72 5.86 -1.50
N VAL A 77 -15.10 4.75 -1.09
CA VAL A 77 -14.55 4.61 0.26
C VAL A 77 -13.25 5.40 0.36
N ARG A 78 -13.29 6.53 1.06
CA ARG A 78 -12.11 7.38 1.24
C ARG A 78 -11.18 6.88 2.33
N ARG A 79 -11.77 6.46 3.47
CA ARG A 79 -11.00 6.01 4.64
C ARG A 79 -11.77 4.97 5.43
N VAL A 80 -11.07 3.94 5.87
CA VAL A 80 -11.57 2.93 6.81
C VAL A 80 -10.71 2.97 8.07
N GLN A 81 -11.29 3.36 9.19
CA GLN A 81 -10.61 3.35 10.47
C GLN A 81 -10.79 1.98 11.13
N ARG A 82 -9.70 1.39 11.59
CA ARG A 82 -9.68 0.11 12.27
C ARG A 82 -9.11 0.24 13.67
N ASP A 83 -9.56 -0.61 14.55
CA ASP A 83 -8.96 -0.80 15.87
C ASP A 83 -7.66 -1.60 15.71
N PRO A 84 -6.48 -1.05 16.08
CA PRO A 84 -5.20 -1.73 15.90
C PRO A 84 -5.09 -3.03 16.72
N ARG A 85 -5.83 -3.14 17.82
CA ARG A 85 -5.79 -4.31 18.69
C ARG A 85 -6.70 -5.44 18.21
N SER A 86 -7.93 -5.12 17.79
CA SER A 86 -8.94 -6.12 17.42
C SER A 86 -9.14 -6.27 15.91
N GLY A 87 -8.56 -5.39 15.08
CA GLY A 87 -8.75 -5.35 13.63
C GLY A 87 -10.16 -4.91 13.20
N LYS A 88 -11.08 -4.70 14.15
CA LYS A 88 -12.48 -4.35 13.86
C LYS A 88 -12.58 -2.95 13.27
N ILE A 89 -13.50 -2.78 12.34
CA ILE A 89 -13.76 -1.48 11.71
C ILE A 89 -14.47 -0.58 12.72
N LEU A 90 -13.91 0.60 12.93
CA LEU A 90 -14.45 1.62 13.84
C LEU A 90 -15.29 2.66 13.12
N HIS A 91 -14.90 3.06 11.93
CA HIS A 91 -15.56 4.10 11.16
C HIS A 91 -15.25 3.96 9.67
N ILE A 92 -16.18 4.39 8.83
CA ILE A 92 -16.02 4.43 7.37
C ILE A 92 -16.38 5.84 6.89
N ASP A 93 -15.49 6.42 6.11
CA ASP A 93 -15.70 7.70 5.45
C ASP A 93 -15.95 7.47 3.96
N PHE A 94 -17.14 7.81 3.51
CA PHE A 94 -17.51 7.79 2.09
C PHE A 94 -17.39 9.19 1.50
N SER A 95 -16.84 9.29 0.30
CA SER A 95 -16.83 10.49 -0.51
C SER A 95 -17.82 10.33 -1.66
N ARG A 96 -18.79 11.26 -1.80
CA ARG A 96 -19.63 11.33 -2.99
C ARG A 96 -18.74 11.70 -4.18
N VAL A 97 -18.95 11.04 -5.28
CA VAL A 97 -18.21 11.30 -6.53
C VAL A 97 -19.17 11.33 -7.71
N SER A 98 -18.89 12.23 -8.65
CA SER A 98 -19.49 12.21 -9.97
C SER A 98 -18.62 11.39 -10.90
N LEU A 99 -19.20 10.66 -11.84
CA LEU A 99 -18.45 9.79 -12.77
C LEU A 99 -17.44 10.55 -13.64
N SER A 100 -17.66 11.85 -13.85
CA SER A 100 -16.81 12.73 -14.66
C SER A 100 -15.74 13.49 -13.86
N GLU A 101 -15.73 13.35 -12.54
CA GLU A 101 -14.82 14.09 -11.67
C GLU A 101 -13.47 13.34 -11.57
N ARG A 102 -12.36 14.10 -11.59
CA ARG A 102 -11.05 13.56 -11.27
C ARG A 102 -10.90 13.44 -9.77
N ILE A 103 -10.46 12.29 -9.32
CA ILE A 103 -10.29 11.98 -7.91
C ILE A 103 -8.89 11.45 -7.64
N THR A 104 -8.35 11.88 -6.51
CA THR A 104 -7.11 11.32 -5.98
C THR A 104 -7.44 10.16 -5.04
N MET A 105 -6.83 9.01 -5.27
CA MET A 105 -7.03 7.83 -4.44
C MET A 105 -5.74 7.03 -4.25
N LYS A 106 -5.73 6.23 -3.18
CA LYS A 106 -4.66 5.27 -2.91
C LYS A 106 -5.05 3.92 -3.49
N VAL A 107 -4.27 3.44 -4.44
CA VAL A 107 -4.47 2.14 -5.07
C VAL A 107 -3.43 1.16 -4.53
N PRO A 108 -3.82 -0.04 -4.08
CA PRO A 108 -2.87 -1.05 -3.65
C PRO A 108 -2.05 -1.57 -4.81
N VAL A 109 -0.78 -1.86 -4.55
CA VAL A 109 0.15 -2.46 -5.50
C VAL A 109 0.08 -3.98 -5.38
N ARG A 110 0.04 -4.65 -6.53
CA ARG A 110 0.14 -6.10 -6.62
C ARG A 110 1.38 -6.48 -7.40
N PHE A 111 2.27 -7.19 -6.77
CA PHE A 111 3.48 -7.71 -7.40
C PHE A 111 3.16 -8.95 -8.24
N VAL A 112 3.63 -8.95 -9.49
CA VAL A 112 3.44 -10.04 -10.46
C VAL A 112 4.80 -10.49 -10.96
N GLY A 113 4.95 -11.80 -11.18
CA GLY A 113 6.20 -12.40 -11.61
C GLY A 113 7.03 -12.95 -10.45
N GLU A 114 8.26 -13.35 -10.76
CA GLU A 114 9.25 -13.85 -9.80
C GLU A 114 10.52 -13.02 -9.96
N ALA A 115 11.04 -12.51 -8.86
CA ALA A 115 12.29 -11.76 -8.85
C ALA A 115 13.50 -12.72 -9.00
N PRO A 116 14.32 -12.60 -10.05
CA PRO A 116 15.50 -13.43 -10.24
C PRO A 116 16.49 -13.32 -9.08
N ALA A 117 16.68 -12.11 -8.52
CA ALA A 117 17.54 -11.87 -7.38
C ALA A 117 17.13 -12.66 -6.12
N VAL A 118 15.83 -12.88 -5.91
CA VAL A 118 15.33 -13.69 -4.80
C VAL A 118 15.60 -15.18 -5.04
N LYS A 119 15.46 -15.65 -6.31
CA LYS A 119 15.64 -17.06 -6.67
C LYS A 119 17.09 -17.50 -6.76
N ASN A 120 17.92 -16.66 -7.42
CA ASN A 120 19.29 -17.03 -7.77
C ASN A 120 20.30 -16.62 -6.70
N GLU A 121 20.07 -15.47 -6.07
CA GLU A 121 20.98 -14.84 -5.12
C GLU A 121 20.48 -14.92 -3.67
N GLY A 122 19.35 -15.60 -3.41
CA GLY A 122 18.83 -15.79 -2.05
C GLY A 122 18.32 -14.50 -1.37
N GLY A 123 18.20 -13.40 -2.12
CA GLY A 123 17.72 -12.11 -1.61
C GLY A 123 16.29 -12.17 -1.04
N VAL A 124 15.96 -11.22 -0.19
CA VAL A 124 14.60 -11.04 0.39
C VAL A 124 13.93 -9.83 -0.23
N LEU A 125 12.72 -10.03 -0.78
CA LEU A 125 11.90 -8.95 -1.29
C LEU A 125 11.30 -8.14 -0.14
N LEU A 126 11.64 -6.86 -0.03
CA LEU A 126 11.08 -5.90 0.90
C LEU A 126 10.06 -5.03 0.17
N HIS A 127 8.84 -4.98 0.69
CA HIS A 127 7.81 -4.06 0.23
C HIS A 127 7.99 -2.75 0.98
N LEU A 128 8.32 -1.68 0.28
CA LEU A 128 8.50 -0.34 0.84
C LEU A 128 7.17 0.42 0.85
N LEU A 129 6.39 0.28 -0.24
CA LEU A 129 5.07 0.88 -0.39
C LEU A 129 4.04 -0.18 -0.75
N ASP A 130 2.95 -0.25 0.02
CA ASP A 130 1.80 -1.12 -0.25
C ASP A 130 0.76 -0.43 -1.15
N THR A 131 0.79 0.91 -1.22
CA THR A 131 -0.21 1.72 -1.94
C THR A 131 0.46 2.91 -2.62
N VAL A 132 -0.03 3.24 -3.83
CA VAL A 132 0.42 4.40 -4.62
C VAL A 132 -0.73 5.38 -4.78
N GLU A 133 -0.45 6.68 -4.62
CA GLU A 133 -1.43 7.74 -4.84
C GLU A 133 -1.49 8.09 -6.32
N VAL A 134 -2.68 7.97 -6.89
CA VAL A 134 -2.94 8.28 -8.29
C VAL A 134 -4.17 9.17 -8.43
N GLU A 135 -4.17 9.99 -9.47
CA GLU A 135 -5.33 10.74 -9.92
C GLU A 135 -5.93 10.04 -11.14
N CYS A 136 -7.21 9.76 -11.09
CA CYS A 136 -7.95 9.15 -12.19
C CYS A 136 -9.38 9.68 -12.27
N THR A 137 -10.05 9.43 -13.39
CA THR A 137 -11.49 9.65 -13.50
C THR A 137 -12.26 8.58 -12.73
N ALA A 138 -13.34 8.96 -12.08
CA ALA A 138 -14.16 8.03 -11.32
C ALA A 138 -14.67 6.83 -12.16
N SER A 139 -14.79 6.99 -13.48
CA SER A 139 -15.18 5.90 -14.39
C SER A 139 -14.11 4.83 -14.60
N ASP A 140 -12.84 5.18 -14.42
CA ASP A 140 -11.69 4.36 -14.81
C ASP A 140 -10.96 3.74 -13.61
N ILE A 141 -11.57 3.74 -12.44
CA ILE A 141 -10.98 3.21 -11.22
C ILE A 141 -10.58 1.75 -11.38
N VAL A 142 -9.35 1.42 -10.96
CA VAL A 142 -8.82 0.06 -10.88
C VAL A 142 -8.67 -0.38 -9.43
N ASP A 143 -8.85 -1.68 -9.19
CA ASP A 143 -8.77 -2.25 -7.85
C ASP A 143 -7.33 -2.41 -7.35
N PHE A 144 -6.36 -2.58 -8.25
CA PHE A 144 -4.94 -2.73 -7.95
C PHE A 144 -4.08 -2.31 -9.15
N LEU A 145 -2.84 -1.92 -8.88
CA LEU A 145 -1.82 -1.68 -9.90
C LEU A 145 -0.86 -2.88 -9.93
N GLU A 146 -0.59 -3.38 -11.13
CA GLU A 146 0.37 -4.46 -11.31
C GLU A 146 1.78 -3.90 -11.49
N VAL A 147 2.71 -4.42 -10.69
CA VAL A 147 4.14 -4.13 -10.79
C VAL A 147 4.89 -5.43 -11.05
N ASP A 148 5.69 -5.43 -12.10
CA ASP A 148 6.45 -6.60 -12.51
C ASP A 148 7.78 -6.64 -11.75
N ILE A 149 7.93 -7.64 -10.87
CA ILE A 149 9.16 -7.84 -10.09
C ILE A 149 10.23 -8.62 -10.83
N SER A 150 9.98 -9.07 -12.07
CA SER A 150 10.98 -9.77 -12.89
C SER A 150 12.14 -8.86 -13.30
N LEU A 151 11.99 -7.55 -13.14
CA LEU A 151 13.03 -6.54 -13.39
C LEU A 151 14.10 -6.52 -12.29
N LEU A 152 13.83 -7.08 -11.11
CA LEU A 152 14.77 -7.16 -9.99
C LEU A 152 15.75 -8.32 -10.20
N THR A 153 16.85 -8.06 -10.90
CA THR A 153 17.87 -9.06 -11.26
C THR A 153 18.98 -9.17 -10.25
N GLU A 154 19.28 -8.11 -9.49
CA GLU A 154 20.42 -7.99 -8.58
C GLU A 154 19.95 -7.66 -7.16
N ILE A 155 20.80 -8.02 -6.18
CA ILE A 155 20.65 -7.61 -4.78
C ILE A 155 20.78 -6.08 -4.71
N ASP A 156 20.03 -5.45 -3.79
CA ASP A 156 19.91 -4.01 -3.59
C ASP A 156 19.21 -3.25 -4.73
N SER A 157 18.73 -3.93 -5.79
CA SER A 157 17.91 -3.29 -6.82
C SER A 157 16.58 -2.80 -6.23
N ILE A 158 16.11 -1.64 -6.71
CA ILE A 158 14.90 -0.96 -6.25
C ILE A 158 13.98 -0.76 -7.46
N LEU A 159 12.71 -1.10 -7.30
CA LEU A 159 11.64 -0.71 -8.22
C LEU A 159 11.01 0.59 -7.76
N HIS A 160 10.90 1.53 -8.69
CA HIS A 160 10.32 2.85 -8.47
C HIS A 160 8.84 2.93 -8.85
N ALA A 161 8.18 4.00 -8.41
CA ALA A 161 6.76 4.19 -8.68
C ALA A 161 6.45 4.36 -10.19
N GLU A 162 7.41 4.82 -10.98
CA GLU A 162 7.30 4.93 -12.44
C GLU A 162 7.26 3.58 -13.17
N ASP A 163 7.82 2.51 -12.57
CA ASP A 163 7.83 1.15 -13.15
C ASP A 163 6.46 0.45 -13.04
N ALA A 164 5.52 1.03 -12.29
CA ALA A 164 4.17 0.52 -12.19
C ALA A 164 3.43 0.66 -13.52
N LYS A 165 2.77 -0.41 -13.97
CA LYS A 165 1.95 -0.39 -15.18
C LYS A 165 0.70 0.45 -14.95
N LEU A 166 0.78 1.76 -15.24
CA LEU A 166 -0.35 2.68 -15.15
C LEU A 166 -1.17 2.63 -16.44
N PRO A 167 -2.51 2.52 -16.36
CA PRO A 167 -3.39 2.75 -17.49
C PRO A 167 -3.28 4.20 -18.02
N ALA A 168 -3.60 4.44 -19.29
CA ALA A 168 -3.40 5.72 -19.97
C ALA A 168 -4.12 6.93 -19.32
N ASN A 169 -5.18 6.68 -18.54
CA ASN A 169 -6.01 7.72 -17.92
C ASN A 169 -5.60 8.04 -16.48
N PHE A 170 -4.47 7.48 -16.00
CA PHE A 170 -3.96 7.69 -14.65
C PHE A 170 -2.80 8.67 -14.64
N THR A 171 -2.80 9.56 -13.66
CA THR A 171 -1.68 10.45 -13.38
C THR A 171 -1.11 10.07 -12.01
N LEU A 172 0.18 9.76 -11.97
CA LEU A 172 0.91 9.47 -10.72
C LEU A 172 1.04 10.75 -9.91
N ILE A 173 0.63 10.73 -8.62
CA ILE A 173 0.83 11.83 -7.67
C ILE A 173 2.02 11.54 -6.75
N THR A 174 2.21 10.26 -6.39
CA THR A 174 3.39 9.79 -5.64
C THR A 174 4.65 10.16 -6.42
N ASP A 175 5.72 10.50 -5.72
CA ASP A 175 7.01 10.80 -6.37
C ASP A 175 7.44 9.61 -7.26
N PRO A 176 7.67 9.80 -8.57
CA PRO A 176 8.08 8.75 -9.48
C PRO A 176 9.34 8.01 -9.04
N ASN A 177 10.25 8.70 -8.33
CA ASN A 177 11.49 8.11 -7.79
C ASN A 177 11.28 7.36 -6.46
N GLU A 178 10.07 7.38 -5.87
CA GLU A 178 9.81 6.65 -4.63
C GLU A 178 9.85 5.14 -4.86
N GLY A 179 10.64 4.44 -4.03
CA GLY A 179 10.80 2.98 -4.16
C GLY A 179 9.54 2.23 -3.69
N ILE A 180 9.02 1.35 -4.52
CA ILE A 180 7.89 0.46 -4.19
C ILE A 180 8.38 -0.84 -3.57
N ALA A 181 9.41 -1.43 -4.16
CA ALA A 181 9.98 -2.68 -3.69
C ALA A 181 11.50 -2.67 -3.83
N LYS A 182 12.18 -3.37 -2.92
CA LYS A 182 13.63 -3.55 -2.93
C LYS A 182 13.96 -5.00 -2.62
N VAL A 183 14.99 -5.55 -3.28
CA VAL A 183 15.62 -6.81 -2.85
C VAL A 183 16.76 -6.48 -1.90
N ALA A 184 16.77 -7.08 -0.72
CA ALA A 184 17.85 -6.95 0.24
C ALA A 184 18.58 -8.29 0.40
N ALA A 185 19.90 -8.22 0.60
CA ALA A 185 20.71 -9.38 0.96
C ALA A 185 20.27 -9.98 2.30
N THR A 186 20.31 -11.28 2.42
CA THR A 186 20.10 -11.94 3.70
C THR A 186 21.29 -11.65 4.63
N ARG A 187 21.03 -11.76 5.95
CA ARG A 187 22.09 -11.53 6.95
C ARG A 187 23.25 -12.52 6.81
N ALA A 188 23.02 -13.69 6.21
CA ALA A 188 24.04 -14.69 5.95
C ALA A 188 25.01 -14.24 4.84
N GLU A 189 24.49 -13.74 3.73
CA GLU A 189 25.30 -13.23 2.61
C GLU A 189 26.09 -11.97 2.98
N LYS A 190 25.44 -11.07 3.73
CA LYS A 190 26.13 -9.87 4.24
C LYS A 190 27.27 -10.20 5.22
N ALA A 191 27.19 -11.34 5.90
CA ALA A 191 28.26 -11.83 6.76
C ALA A 191 29.40 -12.50 5.96
N GLU A 192 29.08 -13.17 4.84
CA GLU A 192 30.07 -13.75 3.94
C GLU A 192 30.81 -12.66 3.15
N GLU A 193 30.08 -11.68 2.61
CA GLU A 193 30.68 -10.52 1.90
C GLU A 193 31.56 -9.67 2.83
N ALA A 194 31.14 -9.48 4.09
CA ALA A 194 31.96 -8.82 5.10
C ALA A 194 33.18 -9.64 5.53
N ALA A 195 33.13 -10.98 5.49
CA ALA A 195 34.24 -11.85 5.75
C ALA A 195 35.23 -11.88 4.59
N GLU A 196 34.74 -11.89 3.35
CA GLU A 196 35.56 -11.87 2.13
C GLU A 196 36.26 -10.50 1.96
N ALA A 197 35.56 -9.40 2.23
CA ALA A 197 36.15 -8.06 2.24
C ALA A 197 37.21 -7.89 3.37
N ALA A 198 37.01 -8.55 4.50
CA ALA A 198 38.00 -8.54 5.60
C ALA A 198 39.24 -9.41 5.27
N GLU A 199 39.07 -10.50 4.51
CA GLU A 199 40.17 -11.36 4.07
C GLU A 199 40.97 -10.69 2.95
N GLU A 200 40.32 -9.97 2.04
CA GLU A 200 40.99 -9.21 0.97
C GLU A 200 41.77 -8.02 1.55
N ALA A 201 41.22 -7.32 2.56
CA ALA A 201 41.92 -6.26 3.28
C ALA A 201 43.14 -6.78 4.08
N ALA A 202 43.03 -7.98 4.65
CA ALA A 202 44.15 -8.61 5.36
C ALA A 202 45.24 -9.13 4.40
N ALA A 203 44.90 -9.55 3.17
CA ALA A 203 45.85 -9.95 2.14
C ALA A 203 46.58 -8.74 1.50
N ALA A 204 46.00 -7.55 1.52
CA ALA A 204 46.60 -6.32 1.00
C ALA A 204 47.61 -5.67 1.97
N GLU A 205 47.61 -6.04 3.27
CA GLU A 205 48.48 -5.45 4.31
C GLU A 205 49.73 -6.26 4.61
N ALA A 206 50.03 -7.31 3.83
CA ALA A 206 51.15 -8.23 4.10
C ALA A 206 52.29 -8.19 3.07
N PRO A 207 52.78 -7.03 2.56
CA PRO A 207 54.19 -6.95 2.18
C PRO A 207 54.87 -5.60 2.51
N ALA A 208 54.81 -5.11 3.76
CA ALA A 208 55.53 -3.88 4.14
C ALA A 208 56.22 -3.95 5.53
N ALA A 209 56.48 -5.13 6.03
CA ALA A 209 57.15 -5.29 7.32
C ALA A 209 58.36 -6.27 7.29
N ALA A 210 59.17 -6.25 6.20
CA ALA A 210 60.39 -7.05 6.10
C ALA A 210 61.49 -6.28 5.40
N GLU A 211 61.82 -5.05 5.82
CA GLU A 211 63.09 -4.40 5.53
C GLU A 211 63.24 -3.19 6.50
N THR A 212 63.71 -3.44 7.70
CA THR A 212 64.53 -2.49 8.49
C THR A 212 64.92 -3.12 9.82
N SER A 213 65.88 -4.00 9.78
CA SER A 213 66.67 -4.37 10.97
C SER A 213 68.04 -4.95 10.56
N GLU A 214 68.89 -4.11 9.97
CA GLU A 214 70.35 -4.34 9.99
C GLU A 214 70.98 -2.96 9.81
N GLU A 215 71.52 -2.44 10.81
CA GLU A 215 72.69 -1.54 10.88
C GLU A 215 72.60 -0.59 12.09
N THR A 216 73.19 -1.00 13.20
CA THR A 216 74.05 -0.14 14.01
C THR A 216 74.59 -0.98 15.20
N THR A 217 75.70 -1.63 14.98
CA THR A 217 76.69 -1.92 16.02
C THR A 217 78.07 -1.53 15.49
N ALA A 218 78.60 -0.43 15.98
CA ALA A 218 80.02 -0.17 16.16
C ALA A 218 80.27 1.32 16.41
N GLU A 219 80.48 1.76 17.60
CA GLU A 219 81.66 2.41 18.18
C GLU A 219 81.28 3.13 19.49
#